data_581658f7c9c72c8ca87869a7ada611b2
#
_entry.id   581658f7c9c72c8ca87869a7ada611b2
#
_cell.length_a   1.000
_cell.length_b   1.000
_cell.length_c   1.000
_cell.angle_alpha   90.00
_cell.angle_beta   90.00
_cell.angle_gamma   90.00
#
_symmetry.space_group_name_H-M   'P 1'
#
loop_
_entity.id
_entity.type
_entity.pdbx_description
1 polymer ?
#
loop_
_entity_poly.entity_id
_entity_poly.type
_entity_poly.pdbx_seq_one_letter_code
_entity_poly.pdbx_strand_id
1 'polypeptide(L)'
;GEVIAAKSLNITSNEWTEYSFTLTSPVDDFSAVLAVTSKQECKFCLDFVSLFPVKTYKNRKNGMRNDIAEMLADLKPKFMRFPGGCLIHDGTLNSDDRNSMYRWKNTIGAVTDRPSRRNNWRYNQSLGLGYFEYFQFCEDIGAKPLPVLPAGYNPHMEQAVPLDEMQEWIDDALDLIEFANGTADTKWGKIRCDIGHAEPFNLEYLA
;
A
#
# COMPACT_ATOMS: atom_id res chain seq x y z
N GLY A 1 10.58 31.02 2.21
CA GLY A 1 11.32 30.18 3.16
C GLY A 1 12.72 29.92 2.65
N GLU A 2 13.61 29.52 3.51
CA GLU A 2 14.97 29.11 3.15
C GLU A 2 14.93 27.72 2.48
N VAL A 3 15.80 27.51 1.48
CA VAL A 3 15.96 26.20 0.84
C VAL A 3 16.97 25.37 1.63
N ILE A 4 16.49 24.31 2.29
CA ILE A 4 17.32 23.43 3.13
C ILE A 4 18.11 22.45 2.26
N ALA A 5 17.47 21.87 1.25
CA ALA A 5 18.10 20.96 0.29
C ALA A 5 17.36 21.08 -1.07
N ALA A 6 18.12 20.93 -2.16
CA ALA A 6 17.54 20.96 -3.50
C ALA A 6 18.27 20.01 -4.44
N LYS A 7 17.52 19.49 -5.42
CA LYS A 7 18.05 18.72 -6.54
C LYS A 7 17.42 19.20 -7.84
N SER A 8 18.24 19.46 -8.84
CA SER A 8 17.74 19.77 -10.18
C SER A 8 17.64 18.49 -11.01
N LEU A 9 16.54 18.34 -11.72
CA LEU A 9 16.29 17.27 -12.67
C LEU A 9 16.16 17.89 -14.08
N ASN A 10 16.66 17.19 -15.07
CA ASN A 10 16.47 17.56 -16.46
C ASN A 10 15.47 16.59 -17.08
N ILE A 11 14.26 17.08 -17.37
CA ILE A 11 13.18 16.29 -17.94
C ILE A 11 13.24 16.46 -19.45
N THR A 12 13.55 15.37 -20.15
CA THR A 12 13.74 15.38 -21.62
C THR A 12 12.81 14.40 -22.34
N SER A 13 12.10 13.54 -21.58
CA SER A 13 11.19 12.55 -22.14
C SER A 13 9.76 13.10 -22.23
N ASN A 14 9.04 12.74 -23.28
CA ASN A 14 7.58 12.91 -23.39
C ASN A 14 6.80 11.69 -22.88
N GLU A 15 7.52 10.63 -22.47
CA GLU A 15 6.95 9.42 -21.89
C GLU A 15 7.07 9.46 -20.37
N TRP A 16 6.19 8.74 -19.69
CA TRP A 16 6.26 8.55 -18.25
C TRP A 16 7.63 7.95 -17.87
N THR A 17 8.38 8.66 -17.06
CA THR A 17 9.75 8.29 -16.68
C THR A 17 9.93 8.48 -15.18
N GLU A 18 10.45 7.44 -14.51
CA GLU A 18 10.79 7.52 -13.08
C GLU A 18 12.08 8.34 -12.89
N TYR A 19 12.02 9.32 -12.02
CA TYR A 19 13.17 10.08 -11.53
C TYR A 19 13.35 9.85 -10.03
N SER A 20 14.51 9.39 -9.63
CA SER A 20 14.84 9.14 -8.23
C SER A 20 16.11 9.88 -7.83
N PHE A 21 16.12 10.45 -6.64
CA PHE A 21 17.28 11.17 -6.09
C PHE A 21 17.23 11.19 -4.57
N THR A 22 18.36 11.52 -3.95
CA THR A 22 18.45 11.68 -2.50
C THR A 22 18.59 13.16 -2.16
N LEU A 23 17.83 13.60 -1.16
CA LEU A 23 18.02 14.88 -0.48
C LEU A 23 18.60 14.63 0.91
N THR A 24 19.58 15.44 1.30
CA THR A 24 20.16 15.39 2.64
C THR A 24 19.92 16.74 3.29
N SER A 25 19.18 16.76 4.38
CA SER A 25 18.99 17.96 5.21
C SER A 25 20.15 18.10 6.19
N PRO A 26 20.76 19.28 6.32
CA PRO A 26 21.76 19.56 7.35
C PRO A 26 21.16 19.85 8.72
N VAL A 27 19.83 19.99 8.82
CA VAL A 27 19.09 20.35 10.02
C VAL A 27 17.81 19.52 10.15
N ASP A 28 17.33 19.40 11.38
CA ASP A 28 15.99 18.89 11.66
C ASP A 28 14.98 20.03 11.54
N ASP A 29 14.00 19.89 10.69
CA ASP A 29 12.92 20.86 10.52
C ASP A 29 11.57 20.15 10.39
N PHE A 30 10.70 20.36 11.38
CA PHE A 30 9.36 19.73 11.45
C PHE A 30 8.31 20.44 10.60
N SER A 31 8.64 21.59 10.01
CA SER A 31 7.78 22.38 9.14
C SER A 31 8.26 22.45 7.69
N ALA A 32 9.29 21.68 7.34
CA ALA A 32 9.80 21.61 5.98
C ALA A 32 8.74 21.11 5.00
N VAL A 33 8.73 21.70 3.81
CA VAL A 33 7.80 21.39 2.73
C VAL A 33 8.59 20.93 1.51
N LEU A 34 8.18 19.81 0.90
CA LEU A 34 8.68 19.42 -0.42
C LEU A 34 8.00 20.28 -1.49
N ALA A 35 8.78 20.98 -2.29
CA ALA A 35 8.29 21.78 -3.41
C ALA A 35 8.90 21.29 -4.73
N VAL A 36 8.07 21.15 -5.75
CA VAL A 36 8.50 20.92 -7.14
C VAL A 36 8.33 22.23 -7.89
N THR A 37 9.42 22.75 -8.44
CA THR A 37 9.42 24.05 -9.12
C THR A 37 10.08 23.95 -10.48
N SER A 38 9.73 24.85 -11.41
CA SER A 38 10.39 25.00 -12.69
C SER A 38 11.12 26.34 -12.76
N LYS A 39 12.28 26.35 -13.41
CA LYS A 39 13.07 27.58 -13.65
C LYS A 39 12.51 28.44 -14.77
N GLN A 40 11.62 27.89 -15.58
CA GLN A 40 11.01 28.59 -16.72
C GLN A 40 9.53 28.18 -16.84
N GLU A 41 8.77 28.96 -17.52
CA GLU A 41 7.39 28.61 -17.83
C GLU A 41 7.34 27.35 -18.69
N CYS A 42 6.67 26.31 -18.17
CA CYS A 42 6.50 25.04 -18.87
C CYS A 42 5.27 24.31 -18.36
N LYS A 43 4.84 23.28 -19.09
CA LYS A 43 3.81 22.33 -18.67
C LYS A 43 4.46 20.95 -18.52
N PHE A 44 4.21 20.30 -17.40
CA PHE A 44 4.61 18.92 -17.15
C PHE A 44 3.56 18.22 -16.29
N CYS A 45 3.48 16.91 -16.42
CA CYS A 45 2.62 16.08 -15.60
C CYS A 45 3.48 15.39 -14.54
N LEU A 46 2.95 15.27 -13.33
CA LEU A 46 3.53 14.51 -12.26
C LEU A 46 2.57 13.41 -11.84
N ASP A 47 3.10 12.24 -11.60
CA ASP A 47 2.42 11.14 -10.98
C ASP A 47 3.29 10.53 -9.89
N PHE A 48 2.69 9.96 -8.88
CA PHE A 48 3.34 9.25 -7.78
C PHE A 48 4.57 9.97 -7.19
N VAL A 49 4.38 11.20 -6.71
CA VAL A 49 5.42 11.92 -5.97
C VAL A 49 5.54 11.33 -4.57
N SER A 50 6.71 10.79 -4.23
CA SER A 50 6.96 10.13 -2.94
C SER A 50 8.26 10.60 -2.29
N LEU A 51 8.27 10.61 -0.96
CA LEU A 51 9.45 10.94 -0.15
C LEU A 51 9.61 9.89 0.96
N PHE A 52 10.66 9.11 0.87
CA PHE A 52 10.94 8.02 1.81
C PHE A 52 12.31 8.21 2.47
N PRO A 53 12.50 7.74 3.72
CA PRO A 53 13.81 7.65 4.32
C PRO A 53 14.74 6.77 3.47
N VAL A 54 16.02 7.13 3.36
CA VAL A 54 17.02 6.29 2.69
C VAL A 54 17.16 4.95 3.42
N LYS A 55 17.19 5.00 4.76
CA LYS A 55 17.22 3.80 5.60
C LYS A 55 15.80 3.44 6.03
N THR A 56 15.26 2.40 5.42
CA THR A 56 13.96 1.82 5.78
C THR A 56 14.13 0.52 6.56
N TYR A 57 13.07 0.06 7.19
CA TYR A 57 13.08 -1.22 7.89
C TYR A 57 13.38 -2.36 6.93
N LYS A 58 14.38 -3.20 7.29
CA LYS A 58 14.93 -4.27 6.43
C LYS A 58 15.45 -3.79 5.07
N ASN A 59 15.73 -2.49 4.93
CA ASN A 59 16.22 -1.87 3.69
C ASN A 59 15.30 -2.09 2.47
N ARG A 60 14.00 -2.24 2.68
CA ARG A 60 13.05 -2.41 1.59
C ARG A 60 12.82 -1.10 0.85
N LYS A 61 12.71 -1.16 -0.48
CA LYS A 61 12.32 -0.01 -1.31
C LYS A 61 10.94 0.47 -0.85
N ASN A 62 10.79 1.78 -0.63
CA ASN A 62 9.55 2.39 -0.12
C ASN A 62 9.05 1.75 1.20
N GLY A 63 9.99 1.25 1.98
CA GLY A 63 9.70 0.55 3.23
C GLY A 63 9.29 1.47 4.37
N MET A 64 8.89 0.86 5.47
CA MET A 64 8.50 1.57 6.67
C MET A 64 9.68 2.30 7.33
N ARG A 65 9.38 3.34 8.09
CA ARG A 65 10.34 4.02 8.97
C ARG A 65 10.97 3.00 9.92
N ASN A 66 12.30 2.98 9.94
CA ASN A 66 13.05 1.98 10.70
C ASN A 66 12.78 2.07 12.20
N ASP A 67 12.76 3.28 12.75
CA ASP A 67 12.56 3.54 14.18
C ASP A 67 11.20 3.02 14.69
N ILE A 68 10.11 3.30 13.96
CA ILE A 68 8.76 2.85 14.33
C ILE A 68 8.62 1.33 14.15
N ALA A 69 9.14 0.79 13.05
CA ALA A 69 9.04 -0.63 12.77
C ALA A 69 9.84 -1.47 13.78
N GLU A 70 11.01 -0.98 14.22
CA GLU A 70 11.79 -1.60 15.30
C GLU A 70 11.02 -1.61 16.64
N MET A 71 10.39 -0.48 16.99
CA MET A 71 9.55 -0.42 18.21
C MET A 71 8.39 -1.43 18.17
N LEU A 72 7.74 -1.57 17.03
CA LEU A 72 6.67 -2.56 16.85
C LEU A 72 7.21 -4.00 16.94
N ALA A 73 8.36 -4.26 16.34
CA ALA A 73 9.04 -5.55 16.43
C ALA A 73 9.42 -5.92 17.86
N ASP A 74 9.88 -4.94 18.65
CA ASP A 74 10.28 -5.14 20.06
C ASP A 74 9.09 -5.49 20.97
N LEU A 75 7.87 -5.14 20.59
CA LEU A 75 6.65 -5.59 21.28
C LEU A 75 6.43 -7.12 21.16
N LYS A 76 7.07 -7.76 20.16
CA LYS A 76 6.94 -9.21 19.88
C LYS A 76 5.49 -9.67 19.79
N PRO A 77 4.66 -9.01 18.97
CA PRO A 77 3.25 -9.36 18.84
C PRO A 77 3.12 -10.79 18.31
N LYS A 78 2.13 -11.53 18.79
CA LYS A 78 1.86 -12.89 18.32
C LYS A 78 1.08 -12.89 17.01
N PHE A 79 0.30 -11.87 16.76
CA PHE A 79 -0.43 -11.65 15.50
C PHE A 79 -0.53 -10.16 15.21
N MET A 80 -0.77 -9.84 13.96
CA MET A 80 -1.05 -8.47 13.51
C MET A 80 -2.32 -8.49 12.65
N ARG A 81 -3.32 -7.71 13.06
CA ARG A 81 -4.57 -7.51 12.32
C ARG A 81 -4.44 -6.27 11.44
N PHE A 82 -4.71 -6.43 10.16
CA PHE A 82 -4.57 -5.35 9.16
C PHE A 82 -5.64 -5.44 8.05
N PRO A 83 -5.90 -4.37 7.29
CA PRO A 83 -5.49 -2.99 7.54
C PRO A 83 -6.31 -2.32 8.65
N GLY A 84 -7.45 -2.89 9.01
CA GLY A 84 -8.40 -2.43 10.03
C GLY A 84 -9.85 -2.53 9.57
N GLY A 85 -10.79 -2.30 10.48
CA GLY A 85 -12.24 -2.47 10.23
C GLY A 85 -12.80 -1.38 9.31
N CYS A 86 -12.80 -0.11 9.76
CA CYS A 86 -13.41 0.99 9.01
C CYS A 86 -12.79 1.21 7.62
N LEU A 87 -11.50 0.92 7.45
CA LEU A 87 -10.82 1.11 6.18
C LEU A 87 -11.36 0.19 5.08
N ILE A 88 -11.63 -1.08 5.38
CA ILE A 88 -12.14 -2.04 4.40
C ILE A 88 -13.58 -1.76 3.96
N HIS A 89 -14.32 -0.96 4.74
CA HIS A 89 -15.67 -0.54 4.42
C HIS A 89 -15.73 0.78 3.65
N ASP A 90 -14.57 1.35 3.35
CA ASP A 90 -14.45 2.63 2.66
C ASP A 90 -14.72 2.45 1.16
N GLY A 91 -15.52 3.34 0.56
CA GLY A 91 -15.98 3.25 -0.83
C GLY A 91 -17.48 2.92 -0.93
N THR A 92 -17.91 2.49 -2.11
CA THR A 92 -19.32 2.17 -2.37
C THR A 92 -19.52 0.72 -2.79
N LEU A 93 -20.70 0.17 -2.48
CA LEU A 93 -21.14 -1.16 -2.93
C LEU A 93 -21.92 -1.12 -4.24
N ASN A 94 -22.08 0.06 -4.87
CA ASN A 94 -22.72 0.16 -6.17
C ASN A 94 -22.02 -0.72 -7.20
N SER A 95 -22.77 -1.48 -7.98
CA SER A 95 -22.23 -2.48 -8.92
C SER A 95 -21.27 -1.93 -9.98
N ASP A 96 -21.39 -0.64 -10.30
CA ASP A 96 -20.55 0.07 -11.26
C ASP A 96 -19.29 0.71 -10.65
N ASP A 97 -19.16 0.72 -9.30
CA ASP A 97 -18.05 1.38 -8.60
C ASP A 97 -17.55 0.61 -7.36
N ARG A 98 -17.74 -0.71 -7.30
CA ARG A 98 -17.26 -1.55 -6.18
C ARG A 98 -15.75 -1.55 -6.03
N ASN A 99 -15.01 -1.25 -7.09
CA ASN A 99 -13.56 -1.09 -7.03
C ASN A 99 -13.12 0.16 -6.24
N SER A 100 -14.04 1.09 -5.92
CA SER A 100 -13.77 2.19 -5.01
C SER A 100 -13.59 1.73 -3.56
N MET A 101 -14.07 0.54 -3.20
CA MET A 101 -13.82 -0.06 -1.88
C MET A 101 -12.35 -0.44 -1.72
N TYR A 102 -11.91 -0.55 -0.47
CA TYR A 102 -10.57 -1.02 -0.16
C TYR A 102 -10.44 -2.52 -0.45
N ARG A 103 -10.06 -2.85 -1.68
CA ARG A 103 -9.86 -4.24 -2.14
C ARG A 103 -8.38 -4.57 -2.06
N TRP A 104 -8.03 -5.71 -1.47
CA TRP A 104 -6.64 -6.12 -1.31
C TRP A 104 -5.89 -6.24 -2.65
N LYS A 105 -6.58 -6.66 -3.71
CA LYS A 105 -6.03 -6.76 -5.07
C LYS A 105 -5.52 -5.42 -5.61
N ASN A 106 -6.08 -4.31 -5.16
CA ASN A 106 -5.65 -2.95 -5.52
C ASN A 106 -4.40 -2.51 -4.73
N THR A 107 -3.95 -3.29 -3.75
CA THR A 107 -2.86 -2.94 -2.84
C THR A 107 -1.58 -3.74 -3.08
N ILE A 108 -1.53 -4.54 -4.13
CA ILE A 108 -0.37 -5.35 -4.53
C ILE A 108 0.16 -4.92 -5.89
N GLY A 109 1.33 -5.41 -6.29
CA GLY A 109 1.99 -5.01 -7.54
C GLY A 109 2.80 -3.72 -7.40
N ALA A 110 3.16 -3.10 -8.52
CA ALA A 110 3.93 -1.87 -8.52
C ALA A 110 3.17 -0.74 -7.82
N VAL A 111 3.84 0.01 -6.96
CA VAL A 111 3.18 1.07 -6.17
C VAL A 111 2.63 2.18 -7.07
N THR A 112 3.27 2.42 -8.20
CA THR A 112 2.82 3.38 -9.23
C THR A 112 1.49 3.01 -9.88
N ASP A 113 1.14 1.72 -9.89
CA ASP A 113 -0.07 1.22 -10.53
C ASP A 113 -1.25 1.09 -9.54
N ARG A 114 -0.98 1.30 -8.25
CA ARG A 114 -2.02 1.20 -7.21
C ARG A 114 -2.90 2.45 -7.24
N PRO A 115 -4.23 2.29 -7.28
CA PRO A 115 -5.13 3.44 -7.32
C PRO A 115 -5.10 4.19 -5.99
N SER A 116 -4.70 5.46 -6.02
CA SER A 116 -4.85 6.30 -4.84
C SER A 116 -6.33 6.58 -4.57
N ARG A 117 -6.69 6.73 -3.30
CA ARG A 117 -8.07 6.96 -2.90
C ARG A 117 -8.17 7.89 -1.71
N ARG A 118 -9.28 8.61 -1.61
CA ARG A 118 -9.65 9.35 -0.42
C ARG A 118 -10.40 8.44 0.53
N ASN A 119 -10.00 8.43 1.79
CA ASN A 119 -10.62 7.59 2.81
C ASN A 119 -11.66 8.34 3.66
N ASN A 120 -12.32 7.60 4.56
CA ASN A 120 -13.35 8.13 5.48
C ASN A 120 -12.80 9.24 6.41
N TRP A 121 -11.51 9.27 6.67
CA TRP A 121 -10.87 10.31 7.49
C TRP A 121 -10.44 11.53 6.68
N ARG A 122 -10.81 11.59 5.39
CA ARG A 122 -10.62 12.73 4.47
C ARG A 122 -9.17 13.02 4.09
N TYR A 123 -8.28 12.03 4.14
CA TYR A 123 -6.96 12.12 3.53
C TYR A 123 -6.81 11.10 2.39
N ASN A 124 -5.85 11.34 1.51
CA ASN A 124 -5.58 10.43 0.40
C ASN A 124 -4.62 9.32 0.86
N GLN A 125 -4.90 8.11 0.40
CA GLN A 125 -4.05 6.94 0.56
C GLN A 125 -3.49 6.54 -0.80
N SER A 126 -2.18 6.34 -0.88
CA SER A 126 -1.50 5.86 -2.08
C SER A 126 -1.56 4.33 -2.23
N LEU A 127 -2.04 3.61 -1.20
CA LEU A 127 -1.97 2.15 -1.08
C LEU A 127 -0.53 1.61 -1.15
N GLY A 128 0.47 2.46 -0.90
CA GLY A 128 1.89 2.10 -0.93
C GLY A 128 2.29 1.09 0.17
N LEU A 129 1.56 1.07 1.30
CA LEU A 129 1.58 0.00 2.28
C LEU A 129 0.32 -0.83 2.06
N GLY A 130 0.44 -1.99 1.42
CA GLY A 130 -0.65 -2.88 1.06
C GLY A 130 -0.53 -4.26 1.71
N TYR A 131 -1.35 -5.20 1.24
CA TYR A 131 -1.39 -6.54 1.84
C TYR A 131 -0.07 -7.28 1.71
N PHE A 132 0.63 -7.14 0.59
CA PHE A 132 1.95 -7.74 0.41
C PHE A 132 2.95 -7.24 1.48
N GLU A 133 3.02 -5.93 1.69
CA GLU A 133 3.91 -5.33 2.68
C GLU A 133 3.49 -5.69 4.12
N TYR A 134 2.19 -5.82 4.40
CA TYR A 134 1.71 -6.29 5.71
C TYR A 134 2.11 -7.74 5.98
N PHE A 135 1.99 -8.63 5.01
CA PHE A 135 2.45 -10.01 5.15
C PHE A 135 3.95 -10.08 5.38
N GLN A 136 4.74 -9.34 4.60
CA GLN A 136 6.20 -9.27 4.80
C GLN A 136 6.55 -8.75 6.19
N PHE A 137 5.85 -7.74 6.68
CA PHE A 137 6.11 -7.21 8.01
C PHE A 137 5.76 -8.21 9.11
N CYS A 138 4.65 -8.94 8.98
CA CYS A 138 4.32 -10.02 9.91
C CYS A 138 5.43 -11.07 9.98
N GLU A 139 5.93 -11.51 8.83
CA GLU A 139 7.05 -12.45 8.74
C GLU A 139 8.33 -11.89 9.40
N ASP A 140 8.68 -10.63 9.11
CA ASP A 140 9.86 -9.95 9.66
C ASP A 140 9.88 -9.88 11.19
N ILE A 141 8.71 -9.74 11.82
CA ILE A 141 8.58 -9.61 13.28
C ILE A 141 8.12 -10.91 13.96
N GLY A 142 7.91 -11.97 13.20
CA GLY A 142 7.46 -13.28 13.72
C GLY A 142 6.02 -13.27 14.22
N ALA A 143 5.16 -12.42 13.68
CA ALA A 143 3.74 -12.33 14.00
C ALA A 143 2.88 -13.10 12.99
N LYS A 144 1.78 -13.72 13.44
CA LYS A 144 0.80 -14.31 12.53
C LYS A 144 0.00 -13.21 11.83
N PRO A 145 -0.16 -13.24 10.50
CA PRO A 145 -1.03 -12.31 9.80
C PRO A 145 -2.50 -12.62 10.08
N LEU A 146 -3.28 -11.57 10.33
CA LEU A 146 -4.74 -11.62 10.43
C LEU A 146 -5.34 -10.55 9.51
N PRO A 147 -5.35 -10.78 8.19
CA PRO A 147 -5.94 -9.84 7.24
C PRO A 147 -7.46 -9.76 7.42
N VAL A 148 -7.99 -8.54 7.27
CA VAL A 148 -9.42 -8.26 7.34
C VAL A 148 -9.91 -7.93 5.93
N LEU A 149 -10.99 -8.58 5.48
CA LEU A 149 -11.59 -8.36 4.17
C LEU A 149 -13.01 -7.78 4.27
N PRO A 150 -13.44 -7.00 3.28
CA PRO A 150 -14.84 -6.60 3.19
C PRO A 150 -15.70 -7.83 2.86
N ALA A 151 -16.85 -7.92 3.51
CA ALA A 151 -17.82 -9.00 3.30
C ALA A 151 -19.12 -8.49 2.64
N GLY A 152 -19.02 -7.57 1.68
CA GLY A 152 -20.16 -7.04 0.96
C GLY A 152 -21.09 -6.16 1.81
N TYR A 153 -20.61 -5.60 2.91
CA TYR A 153 -21.37 -4.68 3.76
C TYR A 153 -20.57 -3.40 4.05
N ASN A 154 -21.22 -2.26 3.94
CA ASN A 154 -20.68 -0.96 4.31
C ASN A 154 -21.51 -0.34 5.45
N PRO A 155 -21.04 -0.39 6.71
CA PRO A 155 -21.79 0.14 7.86
C PRO A 155 -21.89 1.67 7.85
N HIS A 156 -21.02 2.38 7.15
CA HIS A 156 -21.06 3.84 7.08
C HIS A 156 -22.17 4.35 6.16
N MET A 157 -22.62 3.52 5.22
CA MET A 157 -23.69 3.82 4.28
C MET A 157 -24.93 2.96 4.53
N GLU A 158 -24.88 2.07 5.52
CA GLU A 158 -25.94 1.09 5.82
C GLU A 158 -26.36 0.27 4.59
N GLN A 159 -25.37 -0.12 3.78
CA GLN A 159 -25.58 -0.85 2.54
C GLN A 159 -25.01 -2.27 2.64
N ALA A 160 -25.71 -3.20 2.01
CA ALA A 160 -25.24 -4.56 1.80
C ALA A 160 -25.42 -4.96 0.33
N VAL A 161 -24.55 -5.80 -0.20
CA VAL A 161 -24.78 -6.43 -1.49
C VAL A 161 -25.87 -7.49 -1.37
N PRO A 162 -26.71 -7.71 -2.41
CA PRO A 162 -27.60 -8.84 -2.47
C PRO A 162 -26.86 -10.18 -2.31
N LEU A 163 -27.52 -11.18 -1.72
CA LEU A 163 -26.88 -12.49 -1.48
C LEU A 163 -26.45 -13.20 -2.75
N ASP A 164 -27.13 -13.00 -3.86
CA ASP A 164 -26.80 -13.52 -5.18
C ASP A 164 -25.60 -12.82 -5.82
N GLU A 165 -25.13 -11.70 -5.27
CA GLU A 165 -23.95 -10.98 -5.69
C GLU A 165 -22.72 -11.19 -4.76
N MET A 166 -22.83 -12.08 -3.77
CA MET A 166 -21.77 -12.34 -2.78
C MET A 166 -20.54 -13.05 -3.37
N GLN A 167 -20.64 -13.65 -4.55
CA GLN A 167 -19.57 -14.48 -5.12
C GLN A 167 -18.25 -13.68 -5.27
N GLU A 168 -18.32 -12.45 -5.67
CA GLU A 168 -17.15 -11.56 -5.82
C GLU A 168 -16.36 -11.39 -4.52
N TRP A 169 -17.03 -11.35 -3.37
CA TRP A 169 -16.39 -11.20 -2.04
C TRP A 169 -15.80 -12.53 -1.55
N ILE A 170 -16.48 -13.63 -1.89
CA ILE A 170 -15.96 -14.99 -1.63
C ILE A 170 -14.70 -15.22 -2.46
N ASP A 171 -14.71 -14.86 -3.75
CA ASP A 171 -13.56 -14.98 -4.62
C ASP A 171 -12.38 -14.12 -4.14
N ASP A 172 -12.62 -12.93 -3.61
CA ASP A 172 -11.55 -12.11 -3.01
C ASP A 172 -10.89 -12.80 -1.81
N ALA A 173 -11.67 -13.48 -0.97
CA ALA A 173 -11.14 -14.21 0.17
C ALA A 173 -10.33 -15.44 -0.27
N LEU A 174 -10.86 -16.22 -1.21
CA LEU A 174 -10.17 -17.40 -1.75
C LEU A 174 -8.89 -17.02 -2.49
N ASP A 175 -8.95 -15.97 -3.30
CA ASP A 175 -7.80 -15.42 -4.01
C ASP A 175 -6.70 -14.92 -3.05
N LEU A 176 -7.09 -14.30 -1.91
CA LEU A 176 -6.11 -13.89 -0.90
C LEU A 176 -5.43 -15.08 -0.23
N ILE A 177 -6.19 -16.13 0.07
CA ILE A 177 -5.64 -17.36 0.62
C ILE A 177 -4.65 -17.99 -0.39
N GLU A 178 -5.01 -18.04 -1.67
CA GLU A 178 -4.13 -18.52 -2.71
C GLU A 178 -2.90 -17.61 -2.88
N PHE A 179 -3.06 -16.28 -2.84
CA PHE A 179 -1.95 -15.34 -2.86
C PHE A 179 -0.97 -15.58 -1.72
N ALA A 180 -1.48 -15.77 -0.51
CA ALA A 180 -0.64 -15.97 0.67
C ALA A 180 0.00 -17.37 0.72
N ASN A 181 -0.71 -18.42 0.33
CA ASN A 181 -0.32 -19.80 0.57
C ASN A 181 -0.08 -20.63 -0.69
N GLY A 182 -0.54 -20.20 -1.85
CA GLY A 182 -0.41 -20.92 -3.12
C GLY A 182 1.03 -21.02 -3.60
N THR A 183 1.30 -22.07 -4.39
CA THR A 183 2.59 -22.24 -5.08
C THR A 183 2.71 -21.33 -6.30
N ALA A 184 3.90 -21.26 -6.90
CA ALA A 184 4.13 -20.51 -8.14
C ALA A 184 3.33 -21.04 -9.36
N ASP A 185 2.74 -22.23 -9.24
CA ASP A 185 1.89 -22.83 -10.29
C ASP A 185 0.45 -22.32 -10.24
N THR A 186 0.05 -21.69 -9.15
CA THR A 186 -1.27 -21.08 -9.00
C THR A 186 -1.26 -19.62 -9.48
N LYS A 187 -2.42 -19.10 -9.85
CA LYS A 187 -2.55 -17.73 -10.36
C LYS A 187 -2.00 -16.70 -9.38
N TRP A 188 -2.49 -16.71 -8.15
CA TRP A 188 -2.17 -15.69 -7.15
C TRP A 188 -0.85 -15.97 -6.44
N GLY A 189 -0.49 -17.24 -6.25
CA GLY A 189 0.84 -17.62 -5.77
C GLY A 189 1.95 -17.18 -6.73
N LYS A 190 1.70 -17.29 -8.06
CA LYS A 190 2.62 -16.78 -9.06
C LYS A 190 2.81 -15.25 -8.94
N ILE A 191 1.73 -14.49 -8.76
CA ILE A 191 1.81 -13.04 -8.59
C ILE A 191 2.65 -12.69 -7.36
N ARG A 192 2.48 -13.38 -6.23
CA ARG A 192 3.34 -13.21 -5.05
C ARG A 192 4.81 -13.45 -5.38
N CYS A 193 5.12 -14.53 -6.10
CA CYS A 193 6.49 -14.83 -6.50
C CYS A 193 7.07 -13.75 -7.42
N ASP A 194 6.30 -13.30 -8.40
CA ASP A 194 6.72 -12.28 -9.38
C ASP A 194 7.03 -10.92 -8.71
N ILE A 195 6.33 -10.58 -7.63
CA ILE A 195 6.58 -9.34 -6.86
C ILE A 195 7.65 -9.52 -5.76
N GLY A 196 8.34 -10.66 -5.75
CA GLY A 196 9.57 -10.86 -4.99
C GLY A 196 9.48 -11.70 -3.72
N HIS A 197 8.42 -12.50 -3.53
CA HIS A 197 8.31 -13.41 -2.40
C HIS A 197 7.91 -14.83 -2.85
N ALA A 198 8.90 -15.70 -3.02
CA ALA A 198 8.69 -17.05 -3.54
C ALA A 198 7.96 -17.97 -2.56
N GLU A 199 8.32 -17.90 -1.27
CA GLU A 199 7.76 -18.76 -0.25
C GLU A 199 6.36 -18.34 0.19
N PRO A 200 5.49 -19.26 0.61
CA PRO A 200 4.20 -18.93 1.21
C PRO A 200 4.34 -18.15 2.52
N PHE A 201 3.42 -17.22 2.77
CA PHE A 201 3.33 -16.48 4.03
C PHE A 201 2.70 -17.29 5.17
N ASN A 202 2.20 -18.50 4.89
CA ASN A 202 1.56 -19.38 5.85
C ASN A 202 0.39 -18.72 6.60
N LEU A 203 -0.53 -18.15 5.85
CA LEU A 203 -1.77 -17.56 6.37
C LEU A 203 -2.63 -18.65 7.02
N GLU A 204 -2.95 -18.48 8.30
CA GLU A 204 -3.78 -19.41 9.11
C GLU A 204 -5.12 -18.80 9.48
N TYR A 205 -5.23 -17.47 9.52
CA TYR A 205 -6.39 -16.74 10.02
C TYR A 205 -6.84 -15.68 9.03
N LEU A 206 -8.15 -15.53 8.87
CA LEU A 206 -8.81 -14.51 8.06
C LEU A 206 -9.96 -13.89 8.85
N ALA A 207 -10.17 -12.57 8.76
CA ALA A 207 -11.24 -11.84 9.43
C ALA A 207 -12.04 -10.96 8.47
#